data_216e92a46388128ed3bee1ec21c49e7c
#
_entry.id   216e92a46388128ed3bee1ec21c49e7c
#
_cell.length_a   1.000
_cell.length_b   1.000
_cell.length_c   1.000
_cell.angle_alpha   90.00
_cell.angle_beta   90.00
_cell.angle_gamma   90.00
#
_symmetry.space_group_name_H-M   'P 1'
#
loop_
_entity.id
_entity.type
_entity.pdbx_description
1 polymer ?
#
loop_
_entity_poly.entity_id
_entity_poly.type
_entity_poly.pdbx_seq_one_letter_code
_entity_poly.pdbx_strand_id
1 'polypeptide(L)'
;MYETLKDLHRKFYTRAVMPELKYDYDDAFRQLMSRLSKPERKLVLKVVDTKGLMMERAELDSFACGLQLALGLTTELQHYQEERSEKALVVLCATGEQNED
;
A
#
# COMPACT_ATOMS: atom_id res chain seq x y z
N MET A 1 3.42 2.81 -18.51
CA MET A 1 4.24 3.19 -17.38
C MET A 1 3.68 2.57 -16.09
N TYR A 2 4.52 2.11 -15.22
CA TYR A 2 4.14 1.43 -13.97
C TYR A 2 3.46 0.07 -14.15
N GLU A 3 3.71 -0.61 -15.26
CA GLU A 3 3.06 -1.91 -15.53
C GLU A 3 3.46 -2.98 -14.52
N THR A 4 4.74 -3.04 -14.16
CA THR A 4 5.23 -4.00 -13.16
C THR A 4 4.57 -3.77 -11.80
N LEU A 5 4.46 -2.50 -11.38
CA LEU A 5 3.82 -2.13 -10.12
C LEU A 5 2.34 -2.52 -10.13
N LYS A 6 1.65 -2.26 -11.21
CA LYS A 6 0.24 -2.64 -11.38
C LYS A 6 0.07 -4.15 -11.35
N ASP A 7 0.97 -4.89 -11.99
CA ASP A 7 0.93 -6.36 -12.01
C ASP A 7 1.16 -6.93 -10.62
N LEU A 8 2.11 -6.39 -9.87
CA LEU A 8 2.34 -6.78 -8.47
C LEU A 8 1.11 -6.50 -7.61
N HIS A 9 0.53 -5.33 -7.78
CA HIS A 9 -0.68 -4.94 -7.04
C HIS A 9 -1.83 -5.92 -7.32
N ARG A 10 -2.10 -6.21 -8.58
CA ARG A 10 -3.16 -7.15 -8.97
C ARG A 10 -2.93 -8.55 -8.40
N LYS A 11 -1.67 -8.99 -8.38
CA LYS A 11 -1.30 -10.35 -7.99
C LYS A 11 -1.32 -10.55 -6.48
N PHE A 12 -0.86 -9.58 -5.71
CA PHE A 12 -0.65 -9.73 -4.28
C PHE A 12 -1.62 -8.95 -3.40
N TYR A 13 -2.32 -7.98 -3.94
CA TYR A 13 -3.31 -7.22 -3.19
C TYR A 13 -4.69 -7.85 -3.35
N THR A 14 -5.35 -8.08 -2.24
CA THR A 14 -6.74 -8.51 -2.20
C THR A 14 -7.53 -7.48 -1.41
N ARG A 15 -8.55 -6.90 -2.05
CA ARG A 15 -9.40 -5.92 -1.37
C ARG A 15 -10.15 -6.61 -0.23
N ALA A 16 -10.19 -5.96 0.92
CA ALA A 16 -10.92 -6.47 2.07
C ALA A 16 -12.41 -6.62 1.74
N VAL A 17 -13.00 -7.74 2.15
CA VAL A 17 -14.43 -7.97 1.99
C VAL A 17 -15.15 -7.34 3.17
N MET A 18 -16.13 -6.49 2.89
CA MET A 18 -16.93 -5.78 3.90
C MET A 18 -18.41 -6.03 3.62
N PRO A 19 -18.92 -7.23 3.92
CA PRO A 19 -20.26 -7.61 3.49
C PRO A 19 -21.37 -6.73 4.05
N GLU A 20 -21.22 -6.25 5.29
CA GLU A 20 -22.22 -5.37 5.90
C GLU A 20 -22.28 -4.01 5.22
N LEU A 21 -21.13 -3.42 4.97
CA LEU A 21 -21.06 -2.13 4.27
C LEU A 21 -21.50 -2.26 2.82
N LYS A 22 -21.17 -3.37 2.19
CA LYS A 22 -21.59 -3.64 0.82
C LYS A 22 -23.10 -3.78 0.74
N TYR A 23 -23.69 -4.47 1.69
CA TYR A 23 -25.15 -4.62 1.76
C TYR A 23 -25.83 -3.27 1.91
N ASP A 24 -25.35 -2.45 2.84
CA ASP A 24 -25.88 -1.11 3.08
C ASP A 24 -25.77 -0.24 1.84
N TYR A 25 -24.63 -0.29 1.16
CA TYR A 25 -24.41 0.45 -0.07
C TYR A 25 -25.37 0.01 -1.17
N ASP A 26 -25.47 -1.30 -1.41
CA ASP A 26 -26.32 -1.84 -2.47
C ASP A 26 -27.80 -1.52 -2.23
N ASP A 27 -28.24 -1.61 -0.97
CA ASP A 27 -29.60 -1.29 -0.59
C ASP A 27 -29.92 0.20 -0.79
N ALA A 28 -29.06 1.07 -0.28
CA ALA A 28 -29.22 2.51 -0.42
C ALA A 28 -29.17 2.93 -1.88
N PHE A 29 -28.25 2.35 -2.66
CA PHE A 29 -28.13 2.63 -4.07
C PHE A 29 -29.39 2.24 -4.83
N ARG A 30 -29.94 1.06 -4.54
CA ARG A 30 -31.18 0.58 -5.17
C ARG A 30 -32.34 1.51 -4.84
N GLN A 31 -32.48 1.91 -3.58
CA GLN A 31 -33.52 2.84 -3.17
C GLN A 31 -33.39 4.20 -3.86
N LEU A 32 -32.16 4.71 -3.92
CA LEU A 32 -31.89 5.99 -4.58
C LEU A 32 -32.25 5.93 -6.06
N MET A 33 -31.77 4.90 -6.75
CA MET A 33 -32.01 4.76 -8.19
C MET A 33 -33.48 4.62 -8.53
N SER A 34 -34.27 4.02 -7.65
CA SER A 34 -35.73 3.87 -7.87
C SER A 34 -36.49 5.19 -7.78
N ARG A 35 -35.90 6.21 -7.16
CA ARG A 35 -36.52 7.53 -6.94
C ARG A 35 -36.09 8.59 -7.95
N LEU A 36 -35.10 8.28 -8.79
CA LEU A 36 -34.49 9.25 -9.69
C LEU A 36 -35.03 9.12 -11.12
N SER A 37 -35.03 10.24 -11.83
CA SER A 37 -35.28 10.27 -13.25
C SER A 37 -34.10 9.69 -14.03
N LYS A 38 -34.30 9.41 -15.31
CA LYS A 38 -33.26 8.84 -16.16
C LYS A 38 -32.01 9.70 -16.23
N PRO A 39 -32.10 11.04 -16.45
CA PRO A 39 -30.90 11.90 -16.43
C PRO A 39 -30.18 11.92 -15.08
N GLU A 40 -30.95 11.93 -13.98
CA GLU A 40 -30.40 11.90 -12.63
C GLU A 40 -29.67 10.60 -12.34
N ARG A 41 -30.22 9.47 -12.80
CA ARG A 41 -29.56 8.16 -12.67
C ARG A 41 -28.21 8.15 -13.36
N LYS A 42 -28.11 8.75 -14.54
CA LYS A 42 -26.84 8.85 -15.27
C LYS A 42 -25.79 9.62 -14.48
N LEU A 43 -26.19 10.71 -13.81
CA LEU A 43 -25.29 11.49 -12.99
C LEU A 43 -24.80 10.69 -11.78
N VAL A 44 -25.71 9.97 -11.12
CA VAL A 44 -25.36 9.13 -9.99
C VAL A 44 -24.39 8.03 -10.41
N LEU A 45 -24.64 7.37 -11.53
CA LEU A 45 -23.75 6.36 -12.07
C LEU A 45 -22.36 6.93 -12.35
N LYS A 46 -22.31 8.14 -12.92
CA LYS A 46 -21.03 8.82 -13.18
C LYS A 46 -20.27 9.09 -11.89
N VAL A 47 -20.96 9.53 -10.85
CA VAL A 47 -20.36 9.77 -9.54
C VAL A 47 -19.79 8.48 -8.96
N VAL A 48 -20.57 7.40 -8.99
CA VAL A 48 -20.14 6.10 -8.46
C VAL A 48 -18.95 5.57 -9.23
N ASP A 49 -19.00 5.61 -10.56
CA ASP A 49 -17.91 5.13 -11.41
C ASP A 49 -16.64 5.93 -11.19
N THR A 50 -16.76 7.25 -11.14
CA THR A 50 -15.61 8.12 -10.90
C THR A 50 -15.00 7.87 -9.53
N LYS A 51 -15.84 7.70 -8.51
CA LYS A 51 -15.38 7.36 -7.16
C LYS A 51 -14.65 6.03 -7.14
N GLY A 52 -15.15 5.04 -7.89
CA GLY A 52 -14.49 3.75 -8.04
C GLY A 52 -13.10 3.87 -8.63
N LEU A 53 -12.95 4.69 -9.68
CA LEU A 53 -11.63 4.94 -10.28
C LEU A 53 -10.68 5.63 -9.31
N MET A 54 -11.19 6.58 -8.52
CA MET A 54 -10.40 7.24 -7.48
C MET A 54 -9.93 6.25 -6.42
N MET A 55 -10.80 5.32 -6.04
CA MET A 55 -10.46 4.27 -5.06
C MET A 55 -9.37 3.35 -5.59
N GLU A 56 -9.49 2.90 -6.84
CA GLU A 56 -8.47 2.07 -7.47
C GLU A 56 -7.12 2.77 -7.51
N ARG A 57 -7.12 4.06 -7.84
CA ARG A 57 -5.90 4.86 -7.87
C ARG A 57 -5.31 5.01 -6.46
N ALA A 58 -6.15 5.28 -5.48
CA ALA A 58 -5.71 5.40 -4.09
C ALA A 58 -5.13 4.09 -3.56
N GLU A 59 -5.74 2.96 -3.91
CA GLU A 59 -5.24 1.64 -3.54
C GLU A 59 -3.85 1.38 -4.13
N LEU A 60 -3.66 1.70 -5.41
CA LEU A 60 -2.38 1.56 -6.08
C LEU A 60 -1.33 2.47 -5.44
N ASP A 61 -1.70 3.73 -5.18
CA ASP A 61 -0.80 4.69 -4.54
C ASP A 61 -0.39 4.23 -3.15
N SER A 62 -1.32 3.71 -2.37
CA SER A 62 -1.05 3.17 -1.03
C SER A 62 -0.11 1.96 -1.10
N PHE A 63 -0.34 1.08 -2.05
CA PHE A 63 0.53 -0.08 -2.26
C PHE A 63 1.94 0.35 -2.65
N ALA A 64 2.05 1.31 -3.56
CA ALA A 64 3.34 1.86 -4.00
C ALA A 64 4.08 2.53 -2.85
N CYS A 65 3.38 3.33 -2.05
CA CYS A 65 3.96 3.98 -0.89
C CYS A 65 4.43 2.97 0.16
N GLY A 66 3.64 1.93 0.41
CA GLY A 66 4.03 0.87 1.34
C GLY A 66 5.27 0.12 0.87
N LEU A 67 5.34 -0.19 -0.43
CA LEU A 67 6.49 -0.86 -1.00
C LEU A 67 7.74 0.02 -0.93
N GLN A 68 7.60 1.30 -1.25
CA GLN A 68 8.69 2.27 -1.18
C GLN A 68 9.21 2.42 0.25
N LEU A 69 8.31 2.49 1.22
CA LEU A 69 8.66 2.54 2.64
C LEU A 69 9.42 1.28 3.06
N ALA A 70 8.93 0.12 2.66
CA ALA A 70 9.58 -1.16 2.99
C ALA A 70 10.99 -1.24 2.42
N LEU A 71 11.17 -0.82 1.17
CA LEU A 71 12.50 -0.79 0.55
C LEU A 71 13.43 0.21 1.22
N GLY A 72 12.90 1.36 1.61
CA GLY A 72 13.65 2.37 2.33
C GLY A 72 14.12 1.87 3.70
N LEU A 73 13.21 1.22 4.44
CA LEU A 73 13.55 0.63 5.73
C LEU A 73 14.58 -0.49 5.59
N THR A 74 14.48 -1.30 4.56
CA THR A 74 15.45 -2.35 4.27
C THR A 74 16.85 -1.75 4.04
N THR A 75 16.92 -0.68 3.27
CA THR A 75 18.17 0.02 2.98
C THR A 75 18.79 0.60 4.27
N GLU A 76 17.98 1.25 5.10
CA GLU A 76 18.43 1.80 6.37
C GLU A 76 18.94 0.70 7.30
N LEU A 77 18.21 -0.41 7.38
CA LEU A 77 18.60 -1.55 8.20
C LEU A 77 19.92 -2.14 7.73
N GLN A 78 20.11 -2.24 6.41
CA GLN A 78 21.36 -2.74 5.84
C GLN A 78 22.54 -1.83 6.19
N HIS A 79 22.38 -0.51 6.07
CA HIS A 79 23.39 0.45 6.47
C HIS A 79 23.71 0.36 7.96
N TYR A 80 22.70 0.23 8.79
CA TYR A 80 22.87 0.05 10.21
C TYR A 80 23.69 -1.20 10.54
N GLN A 81 23.39 -2.30 9.88
CA GLN A 81 24.11 -3.56 10.06
C GLN A 81 25.56 -3.45 9.60
N GLU A 82 25.81 -2.77 8.49
CA GLU A 82 27.15 -2.51 7.98
C GLU A 82 27.96 -1.67 8.97
N GLU A 83 27.40 -0.56 9.46
CA GLU A 83 28.04 0.29 10.46
C GLU A 83 28.33 -0.49 11.75
N ARG A 84 27.38 -1.29 12.17
CA ARG A 84 27.53 -2.11 13.37
C ARG A 84 28.65 -3.12 13.19
N SER A 85 28.75 -3.74 12.03
CA SER A 85 29.80 -4.69 11.70
C SER A 85 31.18 -4.03 11.67
N GLU A 86 31.29 -2.85 11.08
CA GLU A 86 32.51 -2.08 11.05
C GLU A 86 32.96 -1.70 12.46
N LYS A 87 32.06 -1.21 13.29
CA LYS A 87 32.34 -0.88 14.67
C LYS A 87 32.75 -2.10 15.48
N ALA A 88 32.09 -3.22 15.24
CA ALA A 88 32.42 -4.48 15.91
C ALA A 88 33.83 -4.96 15.52
N LEU A 89 34.19 -4.84 14.25
CA LEU A 89 35.52 -5.19 13.77
C LEU A 89 36.59 -4.30 14.39
N VAL A 90 36.34 -3.00 14.48
CA VAL A 90 37.30 -2.05 15.14
C VAL A 90 37.46 -2.42 16.58
N VAL A 91 36.39 -2.69 17.31
CA VAL A 91 36.43 -3.07 18.71
C VAL A 91 37.18 -4.41 18.90
N LEU A 92 36.89 -5.39 18.04
CA LEU A 92 37.58 -6.68 18.11
C LEU A 92 39.07 -6.57 17.85
N CYS A 93 39.49 -5.75 16.92
CA CYS A 93 40.89 -5.51 16.63
C CYS A 93 41.58 -4.84 17.84
N ALA A 94 40.96 -3.84 18.43
CA ALA A 94 41.49 -3.18 19.63
C ALA A 94 41.55 -4.12 20.83
N THR A 95 40.48 -4.90 21.03
CA THR A 95 40.40 -5.87 22.13
C THR A 95 41.37 -7.03 21.94
N GLY A 96 41.56 -7.46 20.69
CA GLY A 96 42.49 -8.52 20.35
C GLY A 96 43.94 -8.17 20.73
N GLU A 97 44.32 -6.94 20.47
CA GLU A 97 45.62 -6.44 20.85
C GLU A 97 45.83 -6.43 22.37
N GLN A 98 44.79 -6.07 23.11
CA GLN A 98 44.82 -6.09 24.57
C GLN A 98 44.84 -7.49 25.16
N ASN A 99 44.15 -8.41 24.52
CA ASN A 99 44.04 -9.79 25.00
C ASN A 99 45.30 -10.63 24.75
N GLU A 100 46.12 -10.25 23.81
CA GLU A 100 47.36 -10.94 23.51
C GLU A 100 48.43 -10.66 24.54
N ASP A 101 48.27 -9.60 25.29
CA ASP A 101 49.17 -9.26 26.39
C ASP A 101 48.87 -10.10 27.63
#